data_815b95883da8655383a7ecdd70242287
#
_entry.id   815b95883da8655383a7ecdd70242287
#
_cell.length_a   1.000
_cell.length_b   1.000
_cell.length_c   1.000
_cell.angle_alpha   90.00
_cell.angle_beta   90.00
_cell.angle_gamma   90.00
#
_symmetry.space_group_name_H-M   'P 1'
#
loop_
_entity.id
_entity.type
_entity.pdbx_description
1 polymer ?
#
loop_
_entity_poly.entity_id
_entity_poly.type
_entity_poly.pdbx_seq_one_letter_code
_entity_poly.pdbx_strand_id
1 'polypeptide(L)'
;MMRRQRRREQHVRQTYNETATRYEQTDEGLLEPETPIERTHKTQQKVIVEATSANAAANAWRRALPKGPYGINVARTGRHAVCYGAGGRVEVLDLHRNVRTAEIRCGEVCRAATFLHDETMVAVAQRKYVYVYDQDGAEVHRMAKHLEPEHLSYLPFHFLLASAGHAGWLKYNDVSTGQFVAEHNTRAGAPRSLAQNPQTAVLAMGHGNGVCSLWSPAQSKPLARLLCHRGAVSIQCPSVPF
;
A
#
# COMPACT_ATOMS: atom_id res chain seq x y z
N MET A 1 -14.05 33.73 37.10
CA MET A 1 -14.39 32.28 37.07
C MET A 1 -15.32 31.90 35.90
N MET A 2 -16.44 32.55 35.68
CA MET A 2 -17.42 32.20 34.63
C MET A 2 -16.88 32.15 33.16
N ARG A 3 -15.97 33.05 32.77
CA ARG A 3 -15.40 33.04 31.41
C ARG A 3 -14.54 31.81 31.10
N ARG A 4 -13.82 31.27 32.10
CA ARG A 4 -13.00 30.04 31.96
C ARG A 4 -13.89 28.80 31.83
N GLN A 5 -14.99 28.78 32.57
CA GLN A 5 -15.95 27.69 32.55
C GLN A 5 -16.68 27.60 31.17
N ARG A 6 -17.15 28.73 30.63
CA ARG A 6 -17.77 28.82 29.30
C ARG A 6 -16.80 28.38 28.18
N ARG A 7 -15.52 28.73 28.25
CA ARG A 7 -14.52 28.25 27.27
C ARG A 7 -14.28 26.76 27.36
N ARG A 8 -14.27 26.18 28.56
CA ARG A 8 -14.17 24.73 28.75
C ARG A 8 -15.41 24.02 28.20
N GLU A 9 -16.59 24.51 28.47
CA GLU A 9 -17.84 23.94 27.95
C GLU A 9 -17.91 24.02 26.41
N GLN A 10 -17.48 25.12 25.82
CA GLN A 10 -17.40 25.26 24.37
C GLN A 10 -16.40 24.28 23.75
N HIS A 11 -15.24 24.12 24.38
CA HIS A 11 -14.23 23.16 23.90
C HIS A 11 -14.70 21.71 24.00
N VAL A 12 -15.33 21.34 25.12
CA VAL A 12 -15.93 20.00 25.29
C VAL A 12 -17.05 19.76 24.26
N ARG A 13 -17.87 20.75 23.97
CA ARG A 13 -18.91 20.65 22.96
C ARG A 13 -18.37 20.54 21.53
N GLN A 14 -17.29 21.25 21.22
CA GLN A 14 -16.61 21.12 19.94
C GLN A 14 -15.96 19.73 19.77
N THR A 15 -15.21 19.26 20.79
CA THR A 15 -14.63 17.91 20.74
C THR A 15 -15.67 16.82 20.69
N TYR A 16 -16.81 16.98 21.36
CA TYR A 16 -17.93 16.03 21.26
C TYR A 16 -18.52 15.99 19.86
N ASN A 17 -18.77 17.15 19.25
CA ASN A 17 -19.31 17.21 17.87
C ASN A 17 -18.30 16.67 16.84
N GLU A 18 -17.01 16.94 17.01
CA GLU A 18 -15.96 16.40 16.14
C GLU A 18 -15.80 14.88 16.28
N THR A 19 -15.99 14.34 17.48
CA THR A 19 -15.98 12.89 17.70
C THR A 19 -17.29 12.25 17.24
N ALA A 20 -18.45 12.88 17.46
CA ALA A 20 -19.72 12.36 16.97
C ALA A 20 -19.75 12.26 15.44
N THR A 21 -19.27 13.29 14.73
CA THR A 21 -19.15 13.24 13.25
C THR A 21 -18.17 12.19 12.75
N ARG A 22 -17.18 11.78 13.54
CA ARG A 22 -16.26 10.67 13.18
C ARG A 22 -16.89 9.29 13.39
N TYR A 23 -17.85 9.18 14.29
CA TYR A 23 -18.54 7.92 14.62
C TYR A 23 -19.91 7.79 13.97
N GLU A 24 -20.45 8.89 13.42
CA GLU A 24 -21.58 8.76 12.50
C GLU A 24 -21.10 7.89 11.35
N GLN A 25 -21.75 6.74 11.18
CA GLN A 25 -21.64 5.98 9.94
C GLN A 25 -22.07 6.93 8.82
N THR A 26 -21.10 7.55 8.18
CA THR A 26 -21.32 8.14 6.87
C THR A 26 -21.71 6.96 5.99
N ASP A 27 -22.96 6.95 5.56
CA ASP A 27 -23.39 6.08 4.48
C ASP A 27 -22.30 6.15 3.41
N GLU A 28 -21.82 4.99 2.99
CA GLU A 28 -20.78 4.91 1.96
C GLU A 28 -21.17 5.90 0.88
N GLY A 29 -20.31 6.86 0.59
CA GLY A 29 -20.60 8.01 -0.28
C GLY A 29 -20.92 7.57 -1.70
N LEU A 30 -22.08 6.99 -1.87
CA LEU A 30 -22.68 6.62 -3.13
C LEU A 30 -23.15 7.90 -3.80
N LEU A 31 -22.64 8.15 -4.99
CA LEU A 31 -23.24 9.11 -5.90
C LEU A 31 -24.56 8.53 -6.38
N GLU A 32 -25.67 8.96 -5.77
CA GLU A 32 -27.01 8.57 -6.20
C GLU A 32 -27.43 9.41 -7.41
N PRO A 33 -27.97 8.79 -8.48
CA PRO A 33 -28.46 9.51 -9.63
C PRO A 33 -29.75 10.28 -9.24
N GLU A 34 -29.80 11.57 -9.51
CA GLU A 34 -31.00 12.40 -9.30
C GLU A 34 -32.12 12.04 -10.28
N THR A 35 -31.75 11.53 -11.46
CA THR A 35 -32.71 11.15 -12.51
C THR A 35 -32.40 9.76 -13.05
N PRO A 36 -33.41 8.98 -13.54
CA PRO A 36 -33.20 7.65 -14.11
C PRO A 36 -32.27 7.60 -15.34
N ILE A 37 -32.02 8.76 -15.97
CA ILE A 37 -31.18 8.89 -17.17
C ILE A 37 -29.73 9.17 -16.78
N GLU A 38 -29.49 9.69 -15.60
CA GLU A 38 -28.18 10.04 -15.10
C GLU A 38 -27.34 8.79 -14.84
N ARG A 39 -26.11 8.80 -15.32
CA ARG A 39 -25.14 7.71 -15.13
C ARG A 39 -23.99 8.20 -14.26
N THR A 40 -23.99 7.83 -12.99
CA THR A 40 -23.00 8.27 -11.99
C THR A 40 -21.56 8.00 -12.37
N HIS A 41 -21.28 6.92 -13.13
CA HIS A 41 -19.94 6.63 -13.63
C HIS A 41 -19.41 7.62 -14.67
N LYS A 42 -20.26 8.50 -15.19
CA LYS A 42 -19.88 9.58 -16.13
C LYS A 42 -19.67 10.92 -15.46
N THR A 43 -19.95 11.02 -14.14
CA THR A 43 -19.76 12.26 -13.39
C THR A 43 -18.30 12.66 -13.40
N GLN A 44 -18.00 13.86 -13.85
CA GLN A 44 -16.64 14.36 -13.91
C GLN A 44 -16.13 14.75 -12.53
N GLN A 45 -14.84 14.53 -12.26
CA GLN A 45 -14.20 14.90 -11.00
C GLN A 45 -14.37 16.39 -10.64
N LYS A 46 -14.46 17.24 -11.65
CA LYS A 46 -14.69 18.67 -11.45
C LYS A 46 -16.00 18.94 -10.72
N VAL A 47 -17.08 18.26 -11.11
CA VAL A 47 -18.40 18.39 -10.48
C VAL A 47 -18.36 17.93 -9.03
N ILE A 48 -17.65 16.82 -8.75
CA ILE A 48 -17.47 16.29 -7.39
C ILE A 48 -16.72 17.29 -6.52
N VAL A 49 -15.64 17.88 -7.03
CA VAL A 49 -14.84 18.89 -6.31
C VAL A 49 -15.66 20.14 -6.02
N GLU A 50 -16.50 20.60 -6.95
CA GLU A 50 -17.39 21.75 -6.78
C GLU A 50 -18.49 21.51 -5.72
N ALA A 51 -18.93 20.26 -5.59
CA ALA A 51 -19.94 19.86 -4.60
C ALA A 51 -19.38 19.59 -3.20
N THR A 52 -18.04 19.44 -3.06
CA THR A 52 -17.41 19.16 -1.77
C THR A 52 -17.05 20.42 -0.99
N SER A 53 -16.77 20.28 0.31
CA SER A 53 -16.33 21.38 1.16
C SER A 53 -15.00 21.98 0.63
N ALA A 54 -14.79 23.27 0.86
CA ALA A 54 -13.58 23.98 0.42
C ALA A 54 -12.28 23.33 0.95
N ASN A 55 -12.30 22.77 2.17
CA ASN A 55 -11.16 22.08 2.74
C ASN A 55 -10.88 20.74 2.02
N ALA A 56 -11.91 19.98 1.68
CA ALA A 56 -11.76 18.74 0.91
C ALA A 56 -11.31 19.02 -0.53
N ALA A 57 -11.85 20.07 -1.16
CA ALA A 57 -11.45 20.50 -2.48
C ALA A 57 -9.98 20.95 -2.54
N ALA A 58 -9.48 21.62 -1.50
CA ALA A 58 -8.08 22.04 -1.37
C ALA A 58 -7.10 20.87 -1.27
N ASN A 59 -7.55 19.71 -0.77
CA ASN A 59 -6.75 18.49 -0.67
C ASN A 59 -6.69 17.70 -2.00
N ALA A 60 -7.49 18.07 -2.99
CA ALA A 60 -7.45 17.45 -4.31
C ALA A 60 -6.29 18.02 -5.13
N TRP A 61 -5.30 17.20 -5.43
CA TRP A 61 -4.17 17.60 -6.25
C TRP A 61 -3.87 16.57 -7.34
N ARG A 62 -3.22 17.01 -8.39
CA ARG A 62 -2.86 16.19 -9.54
C ARG A 62 -1.37 16.31 -9.84
N ARG A 63 -0.71 15.16 -9.92
CA ARG A 63 0.70 15.07 -10.28
C ARG A 63 0.87 14.24 -11.54
N ALA A 64 1.54 14.79 -12.53
CA ALA A 64 1.90 14.06 -13.74
C ALA A 64 3.30 13.45 -13.56
N LEU A 65 3.39 12.12 -13.73
CA LEU A 65 4.65 11.39 -13.73
C LEU A 65 5.02 11.01 -15.17
N PRO A 66 6.27 11.21 -15.59
CA PRO A 66 6.72 10.87 -16.94
C PRO A 66 6.98 9.36 -17.09
N LYS A 67 6.71 8.80 -18.26
CA LYS A 67 7.04 7.39 -18.63
C LYS A 67 6.37 6.34 -17.74
N GLY A 68 5.02 6.31 -17.69
CA GLY A 68 4.26 5.22 -17.03
C GLY A 68 4.46 3.85 -17.69
N PRO A 69 3.91 2.77 -17.12
CA PRO A 69 2.99 2.73 -15.98
C PRO A 69 3.68 2.84 -14.61
N TYR A 70 2.91 3.28 -13.60
CA TYR A 70 3.35 3.37 -12.22
C TYR A 70 2.47 2.55 -11.29
N GLY A 71 3.10 1.92 -10.29
CA GLY A 71 2.43 1.41 -9.12
C GLY A 71 2.62 2.38 -7.95
N ILE A 72 1.76 2.28 -6.96
CA ILE A 72 1.80 3.08 -5.75
C ILE A 72 1.68 2.19 -4.51
N ASN A 73 2.43 2.51 -3.48
CA ASN A 73 2.27 1.94 -2.16
C ASN A 73 2.31 3.07 -1.12
N VAL A 74 1.49 2.96 -0.09
CA VAL A 74 1.35 3.99 0.94
C VAL A 74 1.97 3.49 2.23
N ALA A 75 2.69 4.35 2.94
CA ALA A 75 3.24 4.04 4.24
C ALA A 75 2.12 3.78 5.25
N ARG A 76 2.41 3.02 6.30
CA ARG A 76 1.46 2.68 7.36
C ARG A 76 0.84 3.90 8.03
N THR A 77 1.57 5.00 8.13
CA THR A 77 1.09 6.27 8.70
C THR A 77 0.10 7.01 7.79
N GLY A 78 -0.03 6.60 6.51
CA GLY A 78 -0.83 7.30 5.50
C GLY A 78 -0.23 8.61 5.01
N ARG A 79 0.92 9.05 5.56
CA ARG A 79 1.54 10.32 5.22
C ARG A 79 2.39 10.28 3.96
N HIS A 80 3.17 9.21 3.80
CA HIS A 80 4.08 9.06 2.67
C HIS A 80 3.57 8.00 1.69
N ALA A 81 3.80 8.24 0.42
CA ALA A 81 3.56 7.28 -0.63
C ALA A 81 4.81 7.10 -1.49
N VAL A 82 5.07 5.88 -1.91
CA VAL A 82 6.10 5.56 -2.89
C VAL A 82 5.45 5.20 -4.22
N CYS A 83 5.82 5.91 -5.26
CA CYS A 83 5.44 5.64 -6.64
C CYS A 83 6.61 4.99 -7.35
N TYR A 84 6.42 3.82 -7.93
CA TYR A 84 7.46 3.07 -8.64
C TYR A 84 7.02 2.78 -10.06
N GLY A 85 7.94 2.97 -11.00
CA GLY A 85 7.63 2.88 -12.44
C GLY A 85 8.47 1.87 -13.20
N ALA A 86 7.88 1.32 -14.25
CA ALA A 86 8.56 0.41 -15.18
C ALA A 86 9.78 1.07 -15.88
N GLY A 87 9.86 2.40 -15.91
CA GLY A 87 11.01 3.14 -16.41
C GLY A 87 12.18 3.27 -15.43
N GLY A 88 12.16 2.55 -14.30
CA GLY A 88 13.24 2.59 -13.31
C GLY A 88 13.26 3.83 -12.42
N ARG A 89 12.13 4.50 -12.30
CA ARG A 89 11.97 5.69 -11.46
C ARG A 89 11.13 5.37 -10.25
N VAL A 90 11.61 5.75 -9.10
CA VAL A 90 10.89 5.66 -7.82
C VAL A 90 10.84 7.05 -7.21
N GLU A 91 9.65 7.50 -6.85
CA GLU A 91 9.43 8.77 -6.18
C GLU A 91 8.77 8.55 -4.83
N VAL A 92 9.30 9.19 -3.80
CA VAL A 92 8.69 9.26 -2.48
C VAL A 92 7.99 10.60 -2.33
N LEU A 93 6.72 10.57 -1.97
CA LEU A 93 5.85 11.72 -1.87
C LEU A 93 5.34 11.88 -0.43
N ASP A 94 5.40 13.08 0.12
CA ASP A 94 4.64 13.47 1.31
C ASP A 94 3.23 13.89 0.84
N LEU A 95 2.24 13.07 1.12
CA LEU A 95 0.85 13.27 0.70
C LEU A 95 0.21 14.49 1.41
N HIS A 96 0.63 14.75 2.64
CA HIS A 96 0.08 15.86 3.42
C HIS A 96 0.57 17.22 2.90
N ARG A 97 1.85 17.30 2.57
CA ARG A 97 2.46 18.55 2.05
C ARG A 97 2.41 18.66 0.54
N ASN A 98 2.04 17.60 -0.15
CA ASN A 98 2.09 17.48 -1.62
C ASN A 98 3.48 17.80 -2.20
N VAL A 99 4.54 17.35 -1.53
CA VAL A 99 5.92 17.57 -1.93
C VAL A 99 6.59 16.23 -2.20
N ARG A 100 7.49 16.22 -3.21
CA ARG A 100 8.38 15.09 -3.44
C ARG A 100 9.51 15.15 -2.43
N THR A 101 9.64 14.10 -1.61
CA THR A 101 10.71 13.98 -0.61
C THR A 101 11.97 13.41 -1.23
N ALA A 102 11.84 12.36 -2.04
CA ALA A 102 12.98 11.72 -2.70
C ALA A 102 12.68 11.30 -4.14
N GLU A 103 13.71 11.24 -4.97
CA GLU A 103 13.67 10.68 -6.32
C GLU A 103 14.84 9.72 -6.50
N ILE A 104 14.54 8.44 -6.71
CA ILE A 104 15.51 7.38 -6.89
C ILE A 104 15.46 6.92 -8.35
N ARG A 105 16.60 6.87 -9.01
CA ARG A 105 16.72 6.38 -10.38
C ARG A 105 17.47 5.06 -10.38
N CYS A 106 16.72 3.97 -10.46
CA CYS A 106 17.27 2.61 -10.38
C CYS A 106 17.91 2.14 -11.70
N GLY A 107 17.67 2.82 -12.82
CA GLY A 107 18.17 2.39 -14.14
C GLY A 107 17.52 1.12 -14.70
N GLU A 108 16.86 0.33 -13.87
CA GLU A 108 16.16 -0.92 -14.21
C GLU A 108 14.67 -0.80 -13.90
N VAL A 109 13.88 -1.71 -14.49
CA VAL A 109 12.44 -1.80 -14.21
C VAL A 109 12.19 -2.03 -12.73
N CYS A 110 11.36 -1.19 -12.11
CA CYS A 110 10.87 -1.38 -10.75
C CYS A 110 9.49 -2.03 -10.81
N ARG A 111 9.34 -3.23 -10.23
CA ARG A 111 8.10 -4.02 -10.26
C ARG A 111 7.24 -3.79 -9.02
N ALA A 112 7.88 -3.57 -7.87
CA ALA A 112 7.22 -3.24 -6.62
C ALA A 112 8.13 -2.36 -5.76
N ALA A 113 7.52 -1.55 -4.89
CA ALA A 113 8.25 -0.84 -3.83
C ALA A 113 7.41 -0.81 -2.56
N THR A 114 8.07 -0.86 -1.42
CA THR A 114 7.42 -0.79 -0.12
C THR A 114 8.31 -0.07 0.88
N PHE A 115 7.69 0.66 1.81
CA PHE A 115 8.40 1.20 2.95
C PHE A 115 8.78 0.07 3.90
N LEU A 116 9.89 0.24 4.59
CA LEU A 116 10.33 -0.64 5.68
C LEU A 116 9.72 -0.18 7.01
N HIS A 117 10.48 -0.35 8.09
CA HIS A 117 10.04 0.02 9.43
C HIS A 117 9.76 1.52 9.53
N ASP A 118 10.70 2.31 9.04
CA ASP A 118 10.59 3.76 8.94
C ASP A 118 10.34 4.20 7.51
N GLU A 119 9.74 5.37 7.37
CA GLU A 119 9.50 6.01 6.07
C GLU A 119 10.77 6.52 5.39
N THR A 120 11.91 6.44 6.09
CA THR A 120 13.24 6.82 5.59
C THR A 120 13.83 5.77 4.65
N MET A 121 13.44 4.50 4.79
CA MET A 121 13.96 3.41 3.99
C MET A 121 12.89 2.78 3.11
N VAL A 122 13.24 2.59 1.84
CA VAL A 122 12.36 2.01 0.82
C VAL A 122 13.01 0.78 0.22
N ALA A 123 12.32 -0.36 0.27
CA ALA A 123 12.71 -1.56 -0.48
C ALA A 123 12.07 -1.55 -1.87
N VAL A 124 12.88 -1.74 -2.89
CA VAL A 124 12.48 -1.71 -4.30
C VAL A 124 12.81 -3.04 -4.96
N ALA A 125 11.79 -3.69 -5.51
CA ALA A 125 11.94 -4.87 -6.36
C ALA A 125 12.35 -4.43 -7.76
N GLN A 126 13.62 -4.57 -8.07
CA GLN A 126 14.13 -4.34 -9.42
C GLN A 126 14.05 -5.63 -10.25
N ARG A 127 14.49 -5.56 -11.49
CA ARG A 127 14.42 -6.67 -12.43
C ARG A 127 15.00 -7.97 -11.85
N LYS A 128 16.14 -7.91 -11.15
CA LYS A 128 16.89 -9.09 -10.72
C LYS A 128 16.86 -9.32 -9.21
N TYR A 129 16.99 -8.25 -8.43
CA TYR A 129 17.14 -8.32 -6.98
C TYR A 129 16.23 -7.30 -6.28
N VAL A 130 16.11 -7.42 -4.96
CA VAL A 130 15.56 -6.40 -4.10
C VAL A 130 16.68 -5.51 -3.59
N TYR A 131 16.51 -4.22 -3.68
CA TYR A 131 17.42 -3.20 -3.17
C TYR A 131 16.74 -2.37 -2.11
N VAL A 132 17.48 -1.96 -1.11
CA VAL A 132 17.02 -1.03 -0.08
C VAL A 132 17.73 0.29 -0.31
N TYR A 133 16.93 1.35 -0.39
CA TYR A 133 17.38 2.73 -0.57
C TYR A 133 17.03 3.58 0.64
N ASP A 134 17.88 4.55 0.93
CA ASP A 134 17.62 5.60 1.90
C ASP A 134 16.79 6.74 1.29
N GLN A 135 16.36 7.68 2.14
CA GLN A 135 15.64 8.88 1.74
C GLN A 135 16.41 9.76 0.74
N ASP A 136 17.72 9.72 0.76
CA ASP A 136 18.59 10.45 -0.18
C ASP A 136 18.77 9.73 -1.53
N GLY A 137 18.18 8.54 -1.67
CA GLY A 137 18.30 7.70 -2.86
C GLY A 137 19.59 6.91 -2.94
N ALA A 138 20.35 6.83 -1.85
CA ALA A 138 21.56 6.00 -1.77
C ALA A 138 21.17 4.51 -1.58
N GLU A 139 21.86 3.62 -2.28
CA GLU A 139 21.74 2.16 -2.08
C GLU A 139 22.37 1.77 -0.75
N VAL A 140 21.58 1.28 0.19
CA VAL A 140 22.04 0.83 1.50
C VAL A 140 22.37 -0.66 1.46
N HIS A 141 21.50 -1.47 0.86
CA HIS A 141 21.68 -2.93 0.87
C HIS A 141 21.04 -3.58 -0.36
N ARG A 142 21.68 -4.68 -0.81
CA ARG A 142 21.18 -5.54 -1.88
C ARG A 142 20.87 -6.94 -1.37
N MET A 143 19.64 -7.36 -1.46
CA MET A 143 19.19 -8.69 -1.06
C MET A 143 19.35 -9.68 -2.22
N ALA A 144 20.55 -10.26 -2.37
CA ALA A 144 20.89 -11.13 -3.50
C ALA A 144 20.11 -12.46 -3.55
N LYS A 145 19.54 -12.92 -2.42
CA LYS A 145 18.73 -14.14 -2.37
C LYS A 145 17.32 -13.97 -2.96
N HIS A 146 16.83 -12.74 -3.05
CA HIS A 146 15.52 -12.41 -3.60
C HIS A 146 15.62 -12.24 -5.12
N LEU A 147 15.53 -13.34 -5.84
CA LEU A 147 15.66 -13.37 -7.30
C LEU A 147 14.34 -13.06 -7.99
N GLU A 148 14.38 -12.21 -9.00
CA GLU A 148 13.25 -11.83 -9.87
C GLU A 148 11.97 -11.49 -9.09
N PRO A 149 12.04 -10.56 -8.13
CA PRO A 149 10.89 -10.22 -7.29
C PRO A 149 9.82 -9.52 -8.15
N GLU A 150 8.55 -9.93 -7.98
CA GLU A 150 7.39 -9.28 -8.60
C GLU A 150 6.59 -8.47 -7.60
N HIS A 151 6.45 -8.99 -6.39
CA HIS A 151 5.71 -8.35 -5.32
C HIS A 151 6.54 -8.28 -4.05
N LEU A 152 6.35 -7.19 -3.30
CA LEU A 152 6.95 -6.98 -1.99
C LEU A 152 5.85 -6.71 -0.96
N SER A 153 6.06 -7.19 0.26
CA SER A 153 5.24 -6.86 1.42
C SER A 153 6.12 -6.80 2.66
N TYR A 154 5.99 -5.74 3.44
CA TYR A 154 6.71 -5.60 4.69
C TYR A 154 5.80 -5.93 5.87
N LEU A 155 6.27 -6.81 6.77
CA LEU A 155 5.57 -7.26 7.97
C LEU A 155 6.09 -6.48 9.19
N PRO A 156 5.42 -5.38 9.59
CA PRO A 156 5.98 -4.41 10.53
C PRO A 156 6.20 -4.96 11.94
N PHE A 157 5.33 -5.87 12.40
CA PHE A 157 5.45 -6.44 13.75
C PHE A 157 6.56 -7.50 13.87
N HIS A 158 7.01 -8.04 12.75
CA HIS A 158 8.03 -9.10 12.70
C HIS A 158 9.34 -8.63 12.08
N PHE A 159 9.40 -7.39 11.60
CA PHE A 159 10.53 -6.82 10.85
C PHE A 159 10.94 -7.65 9.63
N LEU A 160 9.99 -8.38 9.04
CA LEU A 160 10.24 -9.25 7.91
C LEU A 160 9.84 -8.57 6.60
N LEU A 161 10.74 -8.58 5.64
CA LEU A 161 10.43 -8.25 4.25
C LEU A 161 10.14 -9.57 3.51
N ALA A 162 8.94 -9.67 2.98
CA ALA A 162 8.52 -10.77 2.13
C ALA A 162 8.61 -10.36 0.66
N SER A 163 9.17 -11.22 -0.18
CA SER A 163 9.15 -11.06 -1.63
C SER A 163 8.56 -12.29 -2.29
N ALA A 164 7.70 -12.05 -3.27
CA ALA A 164 7.16 -13.09 -4.13
C ALA A 164 7.80 -12.96 -5.52
N GLY A 165 8.54 -13.98 -5.92
CA GLY A 165 9.30 -14.00 -7.18
C GLY A 165 8.54 -14.66 -8.32
N HIS A 166 8.97 -14.37 -9.56
CA HIS A 166 8.35 -14.87 -10.79
C HIS A 166 8.24 -16.41 -10.85
N ALA A 167 9.22 -17.11 -10.30
CA ALA A 167 9.21 -18.57 -10.24
C ALA A 167 8.27 -19.17 -9.18
N GLY A 168 7.47 -18.37 -8.50
CA GLY A 168 6.56 -18.82 -7.45
C GLY A 168 7.22 -19.08 -6.10
N TRP A 169 8.38 -18.49 -5.85
CA TRP A 169 9.05 -18.54 -4.56
C TRP A 169 8.63 -17.36 -3.70
N LEU A 170 8.21 -17.67 -2.48
CA LEU A 170 7.97 -16.70 -1.43
C LEU A 170 9.15 -16.73 -0.45
N LYS A 171 9.83 -15.61 -0.28
CA LYS A 171 11.05 -15.50 0.51
C LYS A 171 10.88 -14.44 1.59
N TYR A 172 11.40 -14.72 2.77
CA TYR A 172 11.36 -13.83 3.91
C TYR A 172 12.77 -13.48 4.36
N ASN A 173 13.01 -12.21 4.54
CA ASN A 173 14.26 -11.68 5.07
C ASN A 173 13.97 -10.81 6.28
N ASP A 174 14.75 -10.99 7.35
CA ASP A 174 14.70 -10.10 8.49
C ASP A 174 15.46 -8.82 8.18
N VAL A 175 14.78 -7.69 8.23
CA VAL A 175 15.37 -6.39 7.91
C VAL A 175 16.25 -5.89 9.05
N SER A 176 15.98 -6.28 10.29
CA SER A 176 16.74 -5.84 11.46
C SER A 176 18.13 -6.48 11.54
N THR A 177 18.21 -7.77 11.19
CA THR A 177 19.46 -8.54 11.22
C THR A 177 20.10 -8.72 9.85
N GLY A 178 19.36 -8.43 8.78
CA GLY A 178 19.78 -8.71 7.39
C GLY A 178 19.78 -10.20 7.04
N GLN A 179 19.31 -11.07 7.93
CA GLN A 179 19.37 -12.52 7.74
C GLN A 179 18.16 -13.03 6.94
N PHE A 180 18.45 -14.05 6.17
CA PHE A 180 17.44 -14.80 5.43
C PHE A 180 16.75 -15.80 6.38
N VAL A 181 15.42 -15.68 6.50
CA VAL A 181 14.64 -16.43 7.49
C VAL A 181 14.02 -17.70 6.90
N ALA A 182 13.27 -17.58 5.81
CA ALA A 182 12.54 -18.69 5.23
C ALA A 182 12.32 -18.53 3.72
N GLU A 183 12.15 -19.69 3.06
CA GLU A 183 11.85 -19.78 1.64
C GLU A 183 10.77 -20.86 1.42
N HIS A 184 9.69 -20.48 0.74
CA HIS A 184 8.58 -21.38 0.46
C HIS A 184 8.28 -21.44 -1.04
N ASN A 185 8.21 -22.64 -1.59
CA ASN A 185 7.81 -22.84 -2.98
C ASN A 185 6.29 -23.04 -3.03
N THR A 186 5.58 -22.14 -3.70
CA THR A 186 4.13 -22.21 -3.81
C THR A 186 3.64 -23.29 -4.76
N ARG A 187 4.48 -23.74 -5.69
CA ARG A 187 4.17 -24.72 -6.74
C ARG A 187 2.94 -24.35 -7.59
N ALA A 188 2.61 -23.08 -7.64
CA ALA A 188 1.46 -22.56 -8.38
C ALA A 188 1.86 -21.53 -9.47
N GLY A 189 3.17 -21.44 -9.76
CA GLY A 189 3.71 -20.51 -10.75
C GLY A 189 3.82 -19.09 -10.24
N ALA A 190 3.99 -18.14 -11.16
CA ALA A 190 4.16 -16.73 -10.83
C ALA A 190 2.93 -16.16 -10.09
N PRO A 191 3.15 -15.46 -8.98
CA PRO A 191 2.09 -14.78 -8.27
C PRO A 191 1.55 -13.61 -9.12
N ARG A 192 0.24 -13.36 -9.03
CA ARG A 192 -0.39 -12.21 -9.67
C ARG A 192 -0.65 -11.08 -8.70
N SER A 193 -0.75 -11.41 -7.43
CA SER A 193 -1.02 -10.44 -6.38
C SER A 193 -0.51 -10.97 -5.03
N LEU A 194 -0.15 -10.05 -4.17
CA LEU A 194 0.28 -10.32 -2.80
C LEU A 194 -0.41 -9.31 -1.89
N ALA A 195 -1.09 -9.80 -0.87
CA ALA A 195 -1.72 -8.98 0.14
C ALA A 195 -1.38 -9.49 1.54
N GLN A 196 -1.32 -8.59 2.48
CA GLN A 196 -0.94 -8.88 3.87
C GLN A 196 -2.13 -8.63 4.79
N ASN A 197 -2.35 -9.54 5.74
CA ASN A 197 -3.17 -9.25 6.90
C ASN A 197 -2.27 -8.58 7.97
N PRO A 198 -2.47 -7.30 8.30
CA PRO A 198 -1.59 -6.59 9.22
C PRO A 198 -1.64 -7.11 10.65
N GLN A 199 -2.73 -7.76 11.07
CA GLN A 199 -2.86 -8.28 12.43
C GLN A 199 -2.17 -9.62 12.62
N THR A 200 -2.32 -10.54 11.67
CA THR A 200 -1.84 -11.92 11.78
C THR A 200 -0.54 -12.17 11.02
N ALA A 201 -0.05 -11.20 10.25
CA ALA A 201 1.09 -11.32 9.34
C ALA A 201 0.97 -12.45 8.30
N VAL A 202 -0.24 -12.96 8.09
CA VAL A 202 -0.51 -13.95 7.06
C VAL A 202 -0.51 -13.25 5.70
N LEU A 203 0.25 -13.80 4.75
CA LEU A 203 0.29 -13.33 3.38
C LEU A 203 -0.69 -14.13 2.53
N ALA A 204 -1.59 -13.43 1.86
CA ALA A 204 -2.47 -13.98 0.85
C ALA A 204 -1.83 -13.78 -0.53
N MET A 205 -1.61 -14.87 -1.25
CA MET A 205 -1.00 -14.86 -2.57
C MET A 205 -2.00 -15.35 -3.60
N GLY A 206 -2.33 -14.51 -4.56
CA GLY A 206 -3.21 -14.84 -5.68
C GLY A 206 -2.41 -15.36 -6.87
N HIS A 207 -2.90 -16.45 -7.45
CA HIS A 207 -2.25 -17.14 -8.59
C HIS A 207 -3.06 -16.99 -9.87
N GLY A 208 -2.41 -17.21 -11.01
CA GLY A 208 -3.02 -17.15 -12.34
C GLY A 208 -4.09 -18.20 -12.60
N ASN A 209 -4.11 -19.28 -11.84
CA ASN A 209 -5.06 -20.39 -11.95
C ASN A 209 -6.35 -20.20 -11.10
N GLY A 210 -6.57 -19.03 -10.54
CA GLY A 210 -7.75 -18.75 -9.71
C GLY A 210 -7.65 -19.17 -8.25
N VAL A 211 -6.51 -19.72 -7.84
CA VAL A 211 -6.27 -20.14 -6.46
C VAL A 211 -5.65 -18.99 -5.66
N CYS A 212 -6.15 -18.79 -4.46
CA CYS A 212 -5.51 -17.97 -3.44
C CYS A 212 -4.91 -18.88 -2.38
N SER A 213 -3.66 -18.67 -2.02
CA SER A 213 -2.94 -19.43 -0.99
C SER A 213 -2.53 -18.51 0.15
N LEU A 214 -2.76 -18.97 1.38
CA LEU A 214 -2.40 -18.25 2.60
C LEU A 214 -1.11 -18.82 3.17
N TRP A 215 -0.17 -17.93 3.50
CA TRP A 215 1.18 -18.29 3.93
C TRP A 215 1.56 -17.61 5.24
N SER A 216 2.31 -18.36 6.07
CA SER A 216 2.98 -17.84 7.25
C SER A 216 4.48 -18.12 7.15
N PRO A 217 5.36 -17.23 7.65
CA PRO A 217 6.80 -17.47 7.63
C PRO A 217 7.24 -18.71 8.42
N ALA A 218 6.45 -19.12 9.42
CA ALA A 218 6.77 -20.25 10.30
C ALA A 218 6.52 -21.63 9.68
N GLN A 219 5.72 -21.70 8.61
CA GLN A 219 5.31 -22.98 8.03
C GLN A 219 5.71 -23.12 6.57
N SER A 220 6.32 -24.25 6.22
CA SER A 220 6.73 -24.56 4.84
C SER A 220 5.57 -24.95 3.92
N LYS A 221 4.39 -25.19 4.48
CA LYS A 221 3.16 -25.50 3.75
C LYS A 221 2.18 -24.32 3.85
N PRO A 222 1.35 -24.10 2.84
CA PRO A 222 0.32 -23.06 2.94
C PRO A 222 -0.68 -23.42 4.04
N LEU A 223 -1.12 -22.41 4.79
CA LEU A 223 -2.15 -22.54 5.82
C LEU A 223 -3.49 -22.97 5.22
N ALA A 224 -3.83 -22.39 4.06
CA ALA A 224 -5.03 -22.73 3.32
C ALA A 224 -4.83 -22.45 1.82
N ARG A 225 -5.59 -23.16 1.00
CA ARG A 225 -5.73 -22.91 -0.44
C ARG A 225 -7.20 -22.80 -0.77
N LEU A 226 -7.58 -21.70 -1.39
CA LEU A 226 -8.95 -21.35 -1.71
C LEU A 226 -9.08 -21.19 -3.23
N LEU A 227 -10.02 -21.86 -3.84
CA LEU A 227 -10.38 -21.58 -5.23
C LEU A 227 -11.36 -20.41 -5.25
N CYS A 228 -10.86 -19.22 -5.60
CA CYS A 228 -11.61 -17.98 -5.56
C CYS A 228 -12.31 -17.68 -6.90
N HIS A 229 -11.62 -17.91 -8.00
CA HIS A 229 -12.09 -17.58 -9.36
C HIS A 229 -11.71 -18.66 -10.36
N ARG A 230 -12.34 -18.64 -11.54
CA ARG A 230 -11.93 -19.47 -12.69
C ARG A 230 -10.75 -18.89 -13.46
N GLY A 231 -10.39 -17.62 -13.21
CA GLY A 231 -9.28 -16.90 -13.83
C GLY A 231 -8.29 -16.39 -12.81
N ALA A 232 -7.36 -15.55 -13.24
CA ALA A 232 -6.33 -14.98 -12.37
C ALA A 232 -6.93 -14.18 -11.21
N VAL A 233 -6.36 -14.37 -10.00
CA VAL A 233 -6.77 -13.66 -8.80
C VAL A 233 -5.94 -12.39 -8.65
N SER A 234 -6.61 -11.23 -8.68
CA SER A 234 -6.04 -9.97 -8.20
C SER A 234 -6.56 -9.74 -6.79
N ILE A 235 -5.68 -9.80 -5.79
CA ILE A 235 -6.06 -9.55 -4.40
C ILE A 235 -5.89 -8.06 -4.15
N GLN A 236 -7.00 -7.40 -3.82
CA GLN A 236 -6.95 -6.07 -3.24
C GLN A 236 -6.74 -6.21 -1.74
N CYS A 237 -5.97 -5.29 -1.16
CA CYS A 237 -5.67 -5.31 0.26
C CYS A 237 -6.97 -5.44 1.07
N PRO A 238 -7.10 -6.41 1.97
CA PRO A 238 -8.25 -6.45 2.86
C PRO A 238 -8.20 -5.18 3.72
N SER A 239 -9.17 -4.30 3.55
CA SER A 239 -9.42 -3.25 4.52
C SER A 239 -9.73 -3.93 5.84
N VAL A 240 -8.86 -3.79 6.81
CA VAL A 240 -9.17 -4.23 8.18
C VAL A 240 -10.11 -3.17 8.72
N PRO A 241 -11.34 -3.51 9.09
CA PRO A 241 -12.16 -2.60 9.88
C PRO A 241 -11.42 -2.40 11.20
N PHE A 242 -11.25 -1.14 11.54
CA PHE A 242 -10.66 -0.70 12.81
C PHE A 242 -11.55 -1.07 13.98
#